data_6857cd64bd87a3ff5db974dbd452729a
#
_entry.id   6857cd64bd87a3ff5db974dbd452729a
#
_cell.length_a   1.000
_cell.length_b   1.000
_cell.length_c   1.000
_cell.angle_alpha   90.00
_cell.angle_beta   90.00
_cell.angle_gamma   90.00
#
_symmetry.space_group_name_H-M   'P 1'
#
loop_
_entity.id
_entity.type
_entity.pdbx_description
1 polymer ?
#
loop_
_entity_poly.entity_id
_entity_poly.type
_entity_poly.pdbx_seq_one_letter_code
_entity_poly.pdbx_strand_id
1 'polypeptide(L)'
;MLRGGYVDAVKVRPREAADQDAARAFLARHNSLRGARLGELVHPLDHPALVAVAAGGQLAGMLTYVPGPDWQQCEILTLHVGDQWRGTGTALIEAVGRLARRQGCGRLWVITTNDNVDALRFYPRRGFCLVRVHRGAVDRSRASLKPEIPTVGAYGIPLRDEIELERQP
;
A
#
# COMPACT_ATOMS: atom_id res chain seq x y z
N MET A 1 -2.16 -9.91 -35.92
CA MET A 1 -0.76 -9.94 -35.44
C MET A 1 -0.71 -9.09 -34.18
N LEU A 2 -1.02 -9.69 -33.02
CA LEU A 2 -1.07 -9.00 -31.72
C LEU A 2 0.35 -8.96 -31.18
N ARG A 3 0.93 -7.74 -31.08
CA ARG A 3 2.20 -7.52 -30.39
C ARG A 3 1.97 -7.76 -28.90
N GLY A 4 2.42 -8.92 -28.42
CA GLY A 4 2.56 -9.19 -27.00
C GLY A 4 3.54 -8.18 -26.41
N GLY A 5 3.04 -7.20 -25.66
CA GLY A 5 3.88 -6.31 -24.88
C GLY A 5 4.65 -7.15 -23.87
N TYR A 6 5.95 -7.21 -24.01
CA TYR A 6 6.87 -7.74 -22.99
C TYR A 6 6.62 -6.92 -21.72
N VAL A 7 6.01 -7.52 -20.73
CA VAL A 7 5.94 -6.94 -19.39
C VAL A 7 7.37 -7.05 -18.87
N ASP A 8 8.10 -5.93 -18.78
CA ASP A 8 9.40 -5.91 -18.13
C ASP A 8 9.24 -6.51 -16.73
N ALA A 9 9.79 -7.71 -16.54
CA ALA A 9 9.65 -8.46 -15.31
C ALA A 9 10.34 -7.68 -14.18
N VAL A 10 9.55 -7.13 -13.25
CA VAL A 10 10.08 -6.49 -12.06
C VAL A 10 10.62 -7.55 -11.09
N LYS A 11 11.77 -7.28 -10.46
CA LYS A 11 12.30 -8.08 -9.36
C LYS A 11 11.79 -7.50 -8.04
N VAL A 12 11.03 -8.30 -7.29
CA VAL A 12 10.57 -7.91 -5.94
C VAL A 12 11.54 -8.45 -4.89
N ARG A 13 12.01 -7.57 -4.01
CA ARG A 13 12.90 -7.91 -2.89
C ARG A 13 12.66 -7.01 -1.68
N PRO A 14 13.15 -7.36 -0.48
CA PRO A 14 13.19 -6.44 0.64
C PRO A 14 13.93 -5.13 0.29
N ARG A 15 13.47 -4.03 0.86
CA ARG A 15 14.19 -2.75 0.82
C ARG A 15 15.48 -2.87 1.62
N GLU A 16 16.56 -2.40 1.06
CA GLU A 16 17.90 -2.34 1.69
C GLU A 16 18.28 -0.89 2.03
N ALA A 17 19.34 -0.72 2.81
CA ALA A 17 19.83 0.61 3.17
C ALA A 17 20.20 1.46 1.93
N ALA A 18 20.73 0.84 0.90
CA ALA A 18 21.07 1.50 -0.35
C ALA A 18 19.87 2.06 -1.12
N ASP A 19 18.65 1.58 -0.81
CA ASP A 19 17.42 2.06 -1.45
C ASP A 19 16.84 3.33 -0.78
N GLN A 20 17.41 3.80 0.32
CA GLN A 20 16.79 4.81 1.18
C GLN A 20 16.41 6.11 0.43
N ASP A 21 17.33 6.65 -0.36
CA ASP A 21 17.07 7.89 -1.10
C ASP A 21 16.06 7.68 -2.23
N ALA A 22 16.16 6.57 -2.95
CA ALA A 22 15.22 6.21 -3.99
C ALA A 22 13.81 5.96 -3.42
N ALA A 23 13.70 5.27 -2.28
CA ALA A 23 12.44 5.04 -1.58
C ALA A 23 11.81 6.34 -1.08
N ARG A 24 12.61 7.25 -0.51
CA ARG A 24 12.16 8.58 -0.08
C ARG A 24 11.62 9.38 -1.27
N ALA A 25 12.36 9.45 -2.36
CA ALA A 25 11.93 10.14 -3.57
C ALA A 25 10.67 9.52 -4.18
N PHE A 26 10.56 8.18 -4.14
CA PHE A 26 9.40 7.44 -4.63
C PHE A 26 8.15 7.78 -3.80
N LEU A 27 8.21 7.71 -2.47
CA LEU A 27 7.10 8.06 -1.59
C LEU A 27 6.72 9.54 -1.66
N ALA A 28 7.70 10.43 -1.84
CA ALA A 28 7.44 11.87 -2.00
C ALA A 28 6.58 12.17 -3.23
N ARG A 29 6.86 11.52 -4.37
CA ARG A 29 6.05 11.64 -5.59
C ARG A 29 4.60 11.17 -5.41
N HIS A 30 4.34 10.30 -4.45
CA HIS A 30 3.01 9.79 -4.11
C HIS A 30 2.37 10.48 -2.89
N ASN A 31 2.96 11.59 -2.38
CA ASN A 31 2.52 12.28 -1.17
C ASN A 31 2.41 11.35 0.05
N SER A 32 3.27 10.34 0.13
CA SER A 32 3.21 9.26 1.12
C SER A 32 4.43 9.19 2.05
N LEU A 33 5.17 10.29 2.23
CA LEU A 33 6.23 10.34 3.24
C LEU A 33 5.68 10.24 4.66
N ARG A 34 4.45 10.68 4.86
CA ARG A 34 3.68 10.48 6.09
C ARG A 34 2.21 10.22 5.73
N GLY A 35 1.58 9.35 6.49
CA GLY A 35 0.16 9.03 6.38
C GLY A 35 -0.55 9.23 7.71
N ALA A 36 -1.86 9.35 7.67
CA ALA A 36 -2.70 9.24 8.86
C ALA A 36 -3.71 8.13 8.60
N ARG A 37 -3.83 7.21 9.53
CA ARG A 37 -4.80 6.11 9.46
C ARG A 37 -5.21 5.67 10.85
N LEU A 38 -6.47 5.35 11.06
CA LEU A 38 -7.04 4.91 12.34
C LEU A 38 -6.67 5.83 13.52
N GLY A 39 -6.54 7.15 13.26
CA GLY A 39 -6.19 8.12 14.30
C GLY A 39 -4.71 8.17 14.67
N GLU A 40 -3.82 7.56 13.87
CA GLU A 40 -2.37 7.58 14.08
C GLU A 40 -1.65 8.21 12.90
N LEU A 41 -0.60 8.97 13.17
CA LEU A 41 0.34 9.44 12.17
C LEU A 41 1.40 8.37 11.95
N VAL A 42 1.64 8.02 10.70
CA VAL A 42 2.59 6.97 10.32
C VAL A 42 3.62 7.50 9.33
N HIS A 43 4.83 6.99 9.45
CA HIS A 43 5.96 7.31 8.59
C HIS A 43 6.43 6.03 7.87
N PRO A 44 6.04 5.80 6.61
CA PRO A 44 6.31 4.53 5.92
C PRO A 44 7.79 4.16 5.83
N LEU A 45 8.71 5.14 5.80
CA LEU A 45 10.14 4.87 5.77
C LEU A 45 10.70 4.23 7.06
N ASP A 46 9.98 4.36 8.17
CA ASP A 46 10.38 3.78 9.47
C ASP A 46 10.02 2.28 9.58
N HIS A 47 9.31 1.75 8.59
CA HIS A 47 8.84 0.37 8.57
C HIS A 47 9.54 -0.46 7.48
N PRO A 48 9.55 -1.80 7.62
CA PRO A 48 10.04 -2.68 6.57
C PRO A 48 9.22 -2.54 5.29
N ALA A 49 9.87 -2.75 4.16
CA ALA A 49 9.23 -2.61 2.85
C ALA A 49 9.75 -3.64 1.85
N LEU A 50 8.92 -3.94 0.86
CA LEU A 50 9.29 -4.62 -0.37
C LEU A 50 9.38 -3.59 -1.49
N VAL A 51 10.40 -3.70 -2.31
CA VAL A 51 10.58 -2.86 -3.50
C VAL A 51 10.49 -3.73 -4.76
N ALA A 52 9.83 -3.21 -5.78
CA ALA A 52 9.82 -3.77 -7.12
C ALA A 52 10.78 -2.96 -7.98
N VAL A 53 11.84 -3.61 -8.46
CA VAL A 53 12.91 -3.00 -9.24
C VAL A 53 12.79 -3.43 -10.70
N ALA A 54 12.74 -2.48 -11.61
CA ALA A 54 12.74 -2.71 -13.05
C ALA A 54 14.14 -3.17 -13.54
N ALA A 55 14.22 -3.69 -14.76
CA ALA A 55 15.46 -4.16 -15.35
C ALA A 55 16.57 -3.08 -15.39
N GLY A 56 16.19 -1.81 -15.50
CA GLY A 56 17.10 -0.66 -15.46
C GLY A 56 17.52 -0.20 -14.06
N GLY A 57 17.13 -0.92 -12.98
CA GLY A 57 17.49 -0.59 -11.60
C GLY A 57 16.59 0.44 -10.91
N GLN A 58 15.61 1.02 -11.60
CA GLN A 58 14.71 2.01 -11.01
C GLN A 58 13.61 1.34 -10.18
N LEU A 59 13.13 2.02 -9.13
CA LEU A 59 11.98 1.58 -8.39
C LEU A 59 10.69 1.72 -9.23
N ALA A 60 10.08 0.60 -9.55
CA ALA A 60 8.79 0.52 -10.25
C ALA A 60 7.61 0.43 -9.27
N GLY A 61 7.86 0.08 -8.02
CA GLY A 61 6.85 0.03 -6.97
C GLY A 61 7.44 -0.20 -5.59
N MET A 62 6.65 0.11 -4.57
CA MET A 62 7.02 -0.10 -3.17
C MET A 62 5.78 -0.44 -2.35
N LEU A 63 5.92 -1.41 -1.46
CA LEU A 63 4.94 -1.80 -0.47
C LEU A 63 5.60 -1.75 0.90
N THR A 64 5.05 -0.94 1.80
CA THR A 64 5.46 -0.89 3.21
C THR A 64 4.49 -1.74 4.04
N TYR A 65 5.00 -2.48 5.01
CA TYR A 65 4.18 -3.34 5.85
C TYR A 65 4.59 -3.24 7.33
N VAL A 66 3.64 -3.54 8.21
CA VAL A 66 3.84 -3.53 9.66
C VAL A 66 3.42 -4.90 10.21
N PRO A 67 4.38 -5.75 10.59
CA PRO A 67 4.03 -6.99 11.29
C PRO A 67 3.51 -6.65 12.68
N GLY A 68 2.42 -7.28 13.08
CA GLY A 68 1.95 -7.24 14.46
C GLY A 68 2.80 -8.12 15.39
N PRO A 69 2.49 -8.13 16.69
CA PRO A 69 3.19 -8.98 17.64
C PRO A 69 3.20 -10.44 17.16
N ASP A 70 4.38 -11.07 17.22
CA ASP A 70 4.59 -12.48 16.84
C ASP A 70 4.02 -12.85 15.46
N TRP A 71 3.93 -11.89 14.55
CA TRP A 71 3.36 -12.07 13.22
C TRP A 71 1.93 -12.61 13.16
N GLN A 72 1.14 -12.47 14.22
CA GLN A 72 -0.27 -12.89 14.22
C GLN A 72 -1.06 -12.21 13.08
N GLN A 73 -0.71 -10.97 12.79
CA GLN A 73 -1.25 -10.19 11.67
C GLN A 73 -0.16 -9.34 11.01
N CYS A 74 -0.40 -8.93 9.78
CA CYS A 74 0.48 -8.02 9.04
C CYS A 74 -0.37 -6.96 8.32
N GLU A 75 -0.08 -5.70 8.57
CA GLU A 75 -0.70 -4.57 7.85
C GLU A 75 0.09 -4.25 6.59
N ILE A 76 -0.59 -4.07 5.48
CA ILE A 76 -0.05 -3.36 4.32
C ILE A 76 -0.29 -1.88 4.57
N LEU A 77 0.77 -1.16 4.95
CA LEU A 77 0.69 0.25 5.32
C LEU A 77 0.55 1.15 4.10
N THR A 78 1.38 0.91 3.07
CA THR A 78 1.31 1.61 1.78
C THR A 78 1.59 0.66 0.63
N LEU A 79 0.98 0.94 -0.51
CA LEU A 79 1.28 0.30 -1.78
C LEU A 79 1.22 1.35 -2.89
N HIS A 80 2.36 1.61 -3.51
CA HIS A 80 2.48 2.52 -4.64
C HIS A 80 3.21 1.87 -5.80
N VAL A 81 2.81 2.19 -7.01
CA VAL A 81 3.44 1.74 -8.25
C VAL A 81 3.67 2.94 -9.18
N GLY A 82 4.76 2.93 -9.92
CA GLY A 82 5.06 3.96 -10.90
C GLY A 82 4.07 3.94 -12.06
N ASP A 83 3.96 2.78 -12.69
CA ASP A 83 3.01 2.54 -13.79
C ASP A 83 1.90 1.59 -13.33
N GLN A 84 0.67 2.07 -13.33
CA GLN A 84 -0.49 1.25 -13.02
C GLN A 84 -0.75 0.20 -14.11
N TRP A 85 -1.42 -0.89 -13.74
CA TRP A 85 -1.91 -1.95 -14.65
C TRP A 85 -0.83 -2.83 -15.30
N ARG A 86 0.43 -2.71 -14.91
CA ARG A 86 1.55 -3.55 -15.38
C ARG A 86 1.89 -4.74 -14.49
N GLY A 87 1.03 -5.09 -13.53
CA GLY A 87 1.23 -6.25 -12.65
C GLY A 87 2.15 -6.02 -11.45
N THR A 88 2.88 -4.91 -11.37
CA THR A 88 3.81 -4.59 -10.27
C THR A 88 3.13 -4.63 -8.89
N GLY A 89 1.95 -4.03 -8.76
CA GLY A 89 1.19 -4.08 -7.51
C GLY A 89 0.78 -5.50 -7.12
N THR A 90 0.41 -6.34 -8.09
CA THR A 90 0.12 -7.75 -7.85
C THR A 90 1.35 -8.50 -7.36
N ALA A 91 2.50 -8.29 -8.00
CA ALA A 91 3.76 -8.92 -7.60
C ALA A 91 4.16 -8.56 -6.17
N LEU A 92 3.97 -7.30 -5.75
CA LEU A 92 4.22 -6.84 -4.39
C LEU A 92 3.26 -7.48 -3.38
N ILE A 93 1.96 -7.53 -3.67
CA ILE A 93 0.95 -8.19 -2.82
C ILE A 93 1.24 -9.69 -2.65
N GLU A 94 1.60 -10.37 -3.72
CA GLU A 94 1.96 -11.79 -3.67
C GLU A 94 3.26 -12.00 -2.86
N ALA A 95 4.22 -11.10 -2.98
CA ALA A 95 5.47 -11.20 -2.24
C ALA A 95 5.27 -10.99 -0.73
N VAL A 96 4.48 -9.98 -0.31
CA VAL A 96 4.18 -9.80 1.12
C VAL A 96 3.29 -10.93 1.65
N GLY A 97 2.37 -11.46 0.85
CA GLY A 97 1.57 -12.63 1.22
C GLY A 97 2.45 -13.87 1.46
N ARG A 98 3.40 -14.15 0.57
CA ARG A 98 4.37 -15.24 0.79
C ARG A 98 5.24 -15.02 2.03
N LEU A 99 5.68 -13.78 2.27
CA LEU A 99 6.44 -13.44 3.47
C LEU A 99 5.61 -13.70 4.73
N ALA A 100 4.41 -13.15 4.81
CA ALA A 100 3.50 -13.30 5.93
C ALA A 100 3.18 -14.79 6.21
N ARG A 101 2.91 -15.57 5.15
CA ARG A 101 2.66 -17.03 5.27
C ARG A 101 3.85 -17.77 5.88
N ARG A 102 5.09 -17.47 5.44
CA ARG A 102 6.30 -18.09 6.02
C ARG A 102 6.51 -17.77 7.49
N GLN A 103 5.97 -16.65 7.96
CA GLN A 103 6.02 -16.22 9.36
C GLN A 103 4.84 -16.78 10.20
N GLY A 104 3.95 -17.57 9.60
CA GLY A 104 2.76 -18.10 10.27
C GLY A 104 1.64 -17.06 10.49
N CYS A 105 1.68 -15.95 9.76
CA CYS A 105 0.69 -14.89 9.87
C CYS A 105 -0.71 -15.40 9.48
N GLY A 106 -1.69 -15.14 10.34
CA GLY A 106 -3.08 -15.54 10.09
C GLY A 106 -3.92 -14.49 9.36
N ARG A 107 -3.45 -13.22 9.33
CA ARG A 107 -4.22 -12.10 8.80
C ARG A 107 -3.33 -11.09 8.07
N LEU A 108 -3.59 -10.88 6.80
CA LEU A 108 -3.02 -9.79 6.01
C LEU A 108 -4.11 -8.75 5.76
N TRP A 109 -3.90 -7.49 6.17
CA TRP A 109 -4.94 -6.47 6.11
C TRP A 109 -4.41 -5.12 5.63
N VAL A 110 -5.32 -4.24 5.21
CA VAL A 110 -5.02 -2.91 4.67
C VAL A 110 -6.12 -1.94 5.01
N ILE A 111 -5.74 -0.68 5.25
CA ILE A 111 -6.66 0.46 5.31
C ILE A 111 -6.53 1.25 4.01
N THR A 112 -7.65 1.60 3.43
CA THR A 112 -7.75 2.57 2.34
C THR A 112 -8.84 3.60 2.62
N THR A 113 -8.93 4.65 1.82
CA THR A 113 -9.95 5.68 1.99
C THR A 113 -11.15 5.45 1.07
N ASN A 114 -12.30 5.98 1.44
CA ASN A 114 -13.57 5.77 0.73
C ASN A 114 -13.59 6.34 -0.71
N ASP A 115 -12.70 7.28 -1.02
CA ASP A 115 -12.52 7.85 -2.36
C ASP A 115 -11.60 7.01 -3.26
N ASN A 116 -10.79 6.12 -2.68
CA ASN A 116 -9.82 5.31 -3.42
C ASN A 116 -10.49 4.11 -4.10
N VAL A 117 -11.31 4.40 -5.09
CA VAL A 117 -12.07 3.40 -5.86
C VAL A 117 -11.15 2.40 -6.55
N ASP A 118 -9.97 2.82 -6.97
CA ASP A 118 -8.99 1.93 -7.60
C ASP A 118 -8.48 0.88 -6.61
N ALA A 119 -8.21 1.25 -5.35
CA ALA A 119 -7.87 0.31 -4.30
C ALA A 119 -9.04 -0.64 -3.98
N LEU A 120 -10.27 -0.12 -3.89
CA LEU A 120 -11.49 -0.92 -3.66
C LEU A 120 -11.77 -1.90 -4.80
N ARG A 121 -11.28 -1.65 -6.00
CA ARG A 121 -11.29 -2.58 -7.13
C ARG A 121 -10.09 -3.52 -7.14
N PHE A 122 -8.91 -3.03 -6.71
CA PHE A 122 -7.65 -3.76 -6.74
C PHE A 122 -7.59 -4.89 -5.72
N TYR A 123 -7.86 -4.60 -4.44
CA TYR A 123 -7.73 -5.55 -3.34
C TYR A 123 -8.71 -6.73 -3.41
N PRO A 124 -10.04 -6.53 -3.65
CA PRO A 124 -10.97 -7.65 -3.75
C PRO A 124 -10.63 -8.64 -4.87
N ARG A 125 -10.09 -8.16 -5.99
CA ARG A 125 -9.60 -9.04 -7.07
C ARG A 125 -8.40 -9.91 -6.67
N ARG A 126 -7.81 -9.65 -5.49
CA ARG A 126 -6.68 -10.41 -4.92
C ARG A 126 -7.06 -11.12 -3.62
N GLY A 127 -8.37 -11.37 -3.46
CA GLY A 127 -8.92 -12.16 -2.37
C GLY A 127 -9.14 -11.41 -1.06
N PHE A 128 -8.96 -10.08 -1.05
CA PHE A 128 -9.32 -9.29 0.13
C PHE A 128 -10.83 -9.08 0.22
N CYS A 129 -11.37 -9.19 1.43
CA CYS A 129 -12.77 -8.90 1.74
C CYS A 129 -12.87 -7.61 2.54
N LEU A 130 -13.92 -6.83 2.34
CA LEU A 130 -14.26 -5.70 3.21
C LEU A 130 -14.66 -6.22 4.58
N VAL A 131 -14.06 -5.64 5.62
CA VAL A 131 -14.32 -6.05 7.02
C VAL A 131 -15.03 -4.96 7.78
N ARG A 132 -14.60 -3.70 7.59
CA ARG A 132 -15.10 -2.58 8.37
C ARG A 132 -15.02 -1.27 7.61
N VAL A 133 -15.98 -0.38 7.90
CA VAL A 133 -15.93 1.04 7.55
C VAL A 133 -15.73 1.83 8.85
N HIS A 134 -14.62 2.55 8.93
CA HIS A 134 -14.31 3.45 10.03
C HIS A 134 -14.85 4.85 9.71
N ARG A 135 -16.12 5.08 10.04
CA ARG A 135 -16.85 6.30 9.69
C ARG A 135 -16.21 7.54 10.30
N GLY A 136 -15.97 8.57 9.48
CA GLY A 136 -15.39 9.84 9.89
C GLY A 136 -13.92 9.75 10.32
N ALA A 137 -13.22 8.64 10.04
CA ALA A 137 -11.83 8.48 10.47
C ALA A 137 -10.90 9.49 9.78
N VAL A 138 -11.13 9.77 8.50
CA VAL A 138 -10.35 10.77 7.76
C VAL A 138 -10.64 12.19 8.28
N ASP A 139 -11.89 12.50 8.62
CA ASP A 139 -12.25 13.81 9.21
C ASP A 139 -11.53 14.05 10.54
N ARG A 140 -11.48 13.02 11.40
CA ARG A 140 -10.73 13.08 12.66
C ARG A 140 -9.23 13.27 12.42
N SER A 141 -8.66 12.52 11.50
CA SER A 141 -7.24 12.64 11.14
C SER A 141 -6.90 14.02 10.57
N ARG A 142 -7.79 14.58 9.75
CA ARG A 142 -7.67 15.94 9.23
C ARG A 142 -7.71 16.98 10.34
N ALA A 143 -8.60 16.82 11.31
CA ALA A 143 -8.75 17.78 12.40
C ALA A 143 -7.58 17.82 13.37
N SER A 144 -6.86 16.71 13.57
CA SER A 144 -5.87 16.58 14.65
C SER A 144 -4.45 16.20 14.22
N LEU A 145 -4.29 15.51 13.10
CA LEU A 145 -3.00 14.90 12.74
C LEU A 145 -2.41 15.46 11.43
N LYS A 146 -3.25 15.64 10.42
CA LYS A 146 -2.82 15.97 9.07
C LYS A 146 -3.83 16.92 8.40
N PRO A 147 -3.80 18.22 8.77
CA PRO A 147 -4.77 19.21 8.28
C PRO A 147 -4.78 19.40 6.76
N GLU A 148 -3.69 19.04 6.09
CA GLU A 148 -3.56 19.11 4.63
C GLU A 148 -4.36 18.03 3.87
N ILE A 149 -4.99 17.07 4.54
CA ILE A 149 -5.86 16.09 3.86
C ILE A 149 -7.03 16.84 3.22
N PRO A 150 -7.25 16.73 1.89
CA PRO A 150 -8.33 17.43 1.23
C PRO A 150 -9.71 16.92 1.69
N THR A 151 -10.73 17.77 1.59
CA THR A 151 -12.13 17.37 1.90
C THR A 151 -12.79 16.59 0.78
N VAL A 152 -12.28 16.75 -0.44
CA VAL A 152 -12.71 16.02 -1.63
C VAL A 152 -11.50 15.29 -2.19
N GLY A 153 -11.66 13.97 -2.37
CA GLY A 153 -10.62 13.09 -2.87
C GLY A 153 -10.76 12.76 -4.35
N ALA A 154 -10.30 11.57 -4.72
CA ALA A 154 -10.36 11.09 -6.10
C ALA A 154 -11.81 11.05 -6.61
N TYR A 155 -11.96 11.28 -7.91
CA TYR A 155 -13.27 11.27 -8.60
C TYR A 155 -14.31 12.24 -8.05
N GLY A 156 -13.92 13.28 -7.31
CA GLY A 156 -14.84 14.20 -6.65
C GLY A 156 -15.59 13.62 -5.46
N ILE A 157 -15.16 12.49 -4.93
CA ILE A 157 -15.81 11.82 -3.79
C ILE A 157 -15.42 12.55 -2.49
N PRO A 158 -16.38 12.90 -1.61
CA PRO A 158 -16.05 13.43 -0.28
C PRO A 158 -15.17 12.45 0.50
N LEU A 159 -14.01 12.92 0.94
CA LEU A 159 -13.00 12.12 1.63
C LEU A 159 -13.23 12.19 3.14
N ARG A 160 -13.84 11.13 3.74
CA ARG A 160 -14.30 11.11 5.13
C ARG A 160 -13.96 9.84 5.89
N ASP A 161 -14.05 8.69 5.23
CA ASP A 161 -14.09 7.39 5.86
C ASP A 161 -12.86 6.55 5.48
N GLU A 162 -12.43 5.68 6.39
CA GLU A 162 -11.45 4.65 6.11
C GLU A 162 -12.14 3.29 5.98
N ILE A 163 -11.64 2.47 5.07
CA ILE A 163 -12.18 1.16 4.75
C ILE A 163 -11.08 0.13 5.01
N GLU A 164 -11.43 -0.86 5.83
CA GLU A 164 -10.54 -1.97 6.19
C GLU A 164 -10.88 -3.19 5.35
N LEU A 165 -9.85 -3.77 4.73
CA LEU A 165 -9.96 -5.01 3.97
C LEU A 165 -8.92 -6.01 4.50
N GLU A 166 -9.24 -7.29 4.43
CA GLU A 166 -8.33 -8.36 4.86
C GLU A 166 -8.43 -9.61 4.01
N ARG A 167 -7.39 -10.42 4.07
CA ARG A 167 -7.38 -11.81 3.59
C ARG A 167 -6.46 -12.68 4.44
N GLN A 168 -6.55 -13.98 4.29
CA GLN A 168 -5.46 -14.87 4.71
C GLN A 168 -4.26 -14.70 3.76
N PRO A 169 -3.03 -14.75 4.27
CA PRO A 169 -1.83 -14.66 3.44
C PRO A 169 -1.70 -15.75 2.38
#